data_42733e0379766a3fb7cc0ffbd21e50e0
#
_entry.id   42733e0379766a3fb7cc0ffbd21e50e0
#
_cell.length_a   1.000
_cell.length_b   1.000
_cell.length_c   1.000
_cell.angle_alpha   90.00
_cell.angle_beta   90.00
_cell.angle_gamma   90.00
#
_symmetry.space_group_name_H-M   'P 1'
#
loop_
_entity.id
_entity.type
_entity.pdbx_description
1 polymer ?
#
loop_
_entity_poly.entity_id
_entity_poly.type
_entity_poly.pdbx_seq_one_letter_code
_entity_poly.pdbx_strand_id
1 'polypeptide(L)'
;MIATVAYIKEKFDEFNQSIFGGELPRIPIVLGRATRVIGSFAYKARRNFWGKKEYVDLKLRFSTKFDLPENELQDVIIHEMIHYYIHFKNLKDRSAHGPLFKDIMNQINKNFGRNISIRHKGAVKSNEQITDAKPRCRVVAVVTMKDGKIGIKIL
;
A
#
# COMPACT_ATOMS: atom_id res chain seq x y z
N MET A 1 17.47 -1.12 -1.01
CA MET A 1 16.79 -2.26 -1.68
C MET A 1 15.69 -1.74 -2.57
N ILE A 2 15.70 -2.15 -3.81
CA ILE A 2 14.64 -1.84 -4.76
C ILE A 2 13.61 -2.98 -4.71
N ALA A 3 12.32 -2.62 -4.73
CA ALA A 3 11.23 -3.60 -4.66
C ALA A 3 11.27 -4.58 -5.86
N THR A 4 11.12 -5.86 -5.58
CA THR A 4 10.93 -6.92 -6.57
C THR A 4 9.66 -7.69 -6.25
N VAL A 5 9.02 -8.25 -7.28
CA VAL A 5 7.80 -9.05 -7.09
C VAL A 5 8.07 -10.25 -6.19
N ALA A 6 9.18 -10.95 -6.39
CA ALA A 6 9.54 -12.12 -5.61
C ALA A 6 9.69 -11.79 -4.11
N TYR A 7 10.42 -10.73 -3.79
CA TYR A 7 10.62 -10.28 -2.41
C TYR A 7 9.29 -9.88 -1.75
N ILE A 8 8.47 -9.10 -2.44
CA ILE A 8 7.19 -8.64 -1.89
C ILE A 8 6.25 -9.82 -1.66
N LYS A 9 6.20 -10.80 -2.56
CA LYS A 9 5.40 -12.02 -2.36
C LYS A 9 5.84 -12.81 -1.13
N GLU A 10 7.14 -13.01 -0.97
CA GLU A 10 7.71 -13.70 0.19
C GLU A 10 7.32 -12.97 1.49
N LYS A 11 7.52 -11.66 1.54
CA LYS A 11 7.19 -10.86 2.72
C LYS A 11 5.69 -10.73 2.95
N PHE A 12 4.88 -10.70 1.91
CA PHE A 12 3.44 -10.76 2.04
C PHE A 12 3.00 -12.05 2.75
N ASP A 13 3.49 -13.18 2.31
CA ASP A 13 3.15 -14.48 2.93
C ASP A 13 3.62 -14.54 4.38
N GLU A 14 4.85 -14.10 4.66
CA GLU A 14 5.41 -14.03 6.01
C GLU A 14 4.57 -13.16 6.95
N PHE A 15 4.26 -11.93 6.54
CA PHE A 15 3.50 -10.99 7.36
C PHE A 15 2.02 -11.38 7.46
N ASN A 16 1.46 -11.99 6.42
CA ASN A 16 0.11 -12.54 6.50
C ASN A 16 0.00 -13.58 7.61
N GLN A 17 0.96 -14.49 7.70
CA GLN A 17 0.98 -15.50 8.76
C GLN A 17 1.26 -14.90 10.15
N SER A 18 2.26 -14.04 10.26
CA SER A 18 2.73 -13.55 11.56
C SER A 18 1.88 -12.41 12.14
N ILE A 19 1.30 -11.56 11.29
CA ILE A 19 0.60 -10.34 11.72
C ILE A 19 -0.92 -10.44 11.50
N PHE A 20 -1.35 -10.99 10.36
CA PHE A 20 -2.75 -10.99 9.95
C PHE A 20 -3.44 -12.36 10.09
N GLY A 21 -2.81 -13.30 10.77
CA GLY A 21 -3.41 -14.61 11.05
C GLY A 21 -3.62 -15.52 9.84
N GLY A 22 -2.95 -15.25 8.73
CA GLY A 22 -3.08 -16.02 7.49
C GLY A 22 -4.40 -15.80 6.74
N GLU A 23 -5.17 -14.79 7.13
CA GLU A 23 -6.53 -14.58 6.59
C GLU A 23 -6.56 -13.93 5.21
N LEU A 24 -5.51 -13.20 4.82
CA LEU A 24 -5.52 -12.43 3.59
C LEU A 24 -5.26 -13.32 2.36
N PRO A 25 -6.19 -13.38 1.39
CA PRO A 25 -5.92 -14.04 0.12
C PRO A 25 -4.78 -13.36 -0.63
N ARG A 26 -4.00 -14.14 -1.37
CA ARG A 26 -2.98 -13.58 -2.27
C ARG A 26 -3.65 -12.76 -3.36
N ILE A 27 -3.11 -11.58 -3.61
CA ILE A 27 -3.52 -10.70 -4.71
C ILE A 27 -2.31 -10.35 -5.58
N PRO A 28 -2.53 -9.92 -6.84
CA PRO A 28 -1.44 -9.52 -7.71
C PRO A 28 -0.57 -8.42 -7.10
N ILE A 29 0.72 -8.55 -7.32
CA ILE A 29 1.73 -7.55 -6.97
C ILE A 29 2.23 -6.94 -8.28
N VAL A 30 2.09 -5.64 -8.40
CA VAL A 30 2.44 -4.90 -9.61
C VAL A 30 3.53 -3.89 -9.29
N LEU A 31 4.59 -3.91 -10.07
CA LEU A 31 5.63 -2.90 -9.99
C LEU A 31 5.34 -1.76 -10.96
N GLY A 32 5.64 -0.55 -10.53
CA GLY A 32 5.45 0.66 -11.32
C GLY A 32 6.62 1.61 -11.16
N ARG A 33 6.54 2.76 -11.81
CA ARG A 33 7.58 3.80 -11.82
C ARG A 33 7.12 5.10 -11.16
N ALA A 34 6.19 5.03 -10.21
CA ALA A 34 5.73 6.20 -9.48
C ALA A 34 6.89 6.86 -8.73
N THR A 35 6.95 8.19 -8.79
CA THR A 35 8.04 8.97 -8.20
C THR A 35 7.68 9.60 -6.85
N ARG A 36 6.44 9.47 -6.41
CA ARG A 36 5.95 10.09 -5.19
C ARG A 36 5.25 9.15 -4.22
N VAL A 37 4.83 7.99 -4.72
CA VAL A 37 4.16 6.97 -3.93
C VAL A 37 5.00 5.70 -3.98
N ILE A 38 5.42 5.22 -2.82
CA ILE A 38 6.25 4.02 -2.72
C ILE A 38 5.41 2.77 -2.89
N GLY A 39 4.26 2.71 -2.23
CA GLY A 39 3.33 1.60 -2.31
C GLY A 39 1.88 2.09 -2.34
N SER A 40 0.98 1.25 -2.80
CA SER A 40 -0.45 1.47 -2.72
C SER A 40 -1.22 0.15 -2.79
N PHE A 41 -2.37 0.11 -2.11
CA PHE A 41 -3.39 -0.90 -2.30
C PHE A 41 -4.45 -0.35 -3.25
N ALA A 42 -4.74 -1.06 -4.33
CA ALA A 42 -5.62 -0.59 -5.39
C ALA A 42 -6.70 -1.62 -5.72
N TYR A 43 -7.88 -1.13 -6.07
CA TYR A 43 -8.98 -1.95 -6.55
C TYR A 43 -9.95 -1.10 -7.36
N LYS A 44 -10.85 -1.77 -8.08
CA LYS A 44 -11.94 -1.15 -8.83
C LYS A 44 -13.27 -1.54 -8.22
N ALA A 45 -14.21 -0.59 -8.16
CA ALA A 45 -15.60 -0.86 -7.81
C ALA A 45 -16.43 -0.94 -9.09
N ARG A 46 -17.28 -1.96 -9.18
CA ARG A 46 -18.28 -2.10 -10.26
C ARG A 46 -19.61 -2.59 -9.68
N ARG A 47 -20.69 -2.47 -10.45
CA ARG A 47 -21.95 -3.13 -10.14
C ARG A 47 -22.04 -4.42 -10.93
N ASN A 48 -22.42 -5.51 -10.26
CA ASN A 48 -22.66 -6.78 -10.93
C ASN A 48 -24.03 -6.78 -11.63
N PHE A 49 -24.36 -7.88 -12.29
CA PHE A 49 -25.64 -8.07 -12.97
C PHE A 49 -26.87 -7.80 -12.08
N TRP A 50 -26.76 -8.07 -10.76
CA TRP A 50 -27.82 -7.86 -9.77
C TRP A 50 -27.84 -6.45 -9.17
N GLY A 51 -27.01 -5.54 -9.68
CA GLY A 51 -26.88 -4.20 -9.18
C GLY A 51 -26.11 -4.07 -7.85
N LYS A 52 -25.53 -5.17 -7.35
CA LYS A 52 -24.69 -5.16 -6.15
C LYS A 52 -23.29 -4.63 -6.46
N LYS A 53 -22.76 -3.86 -5.52
CA LYS A 53 -21.39 -3.36 -5.61
C LYS A 53 -20.40 -4.49 -5.39
N GLU A 54 -19.48 -4.66 -6.34
CA GLU A 54 -18.38 -5.60 -6.29
C GLU A 54 -17.05 -4.87 -6.35
N TYR A 55 -16.06 -5.43 -5.70
CA TYR A 55 -14.69 -4.96 -5.76
C TYR A 55 -13.85 -5.95 -6.56
N VAL A 56 -13.24 -5.46 -7.62
CA VAL A 56 -12.47 -6.28 -8.56
C VAL A 56 -11.10 -5.67 -8.76
N ASP A 57 -10.20 -6.46 -9.38
CA ASP A 57 -8.85 -6.02 -9.72
C ASP A 57 -8.06 -5.51 -8.50
N LEU A 58 -8.21 -6.23 -7.37
CA LEU A 58 -7.43 -5.95 -6.17
C LEU A 58 -5.96 -6.23 -6.46
N LYS A 59 -5.10 -5.31 -6.08
CA LYS A 59 -3.65 -5.46 -6.26
C LYS A 59 -2.87 -4.59 -5.29
N LEU A 60 -1.65 -5.02 -5.00
CA LEU A 60 -0.64 -4.21 -4.35
C LEU A 60 0.31 -3.66 -5.42
N ARG A 61 0.56 -2.36 -5.37
CA ARG A 61 1.47 -1.68 -6.30
C ARG A 61 2.65 -1.13 -5.54
N PHE A 62 3.85 -1.31 -6.08
CA PHE A 62 5.07 -0.77 -5.50
C PHE A 62 5.91 -0.09 -6.57
N SER A 63 6.57 0.99 -6.18
CA SER A 63 7.46 1.71 -7.09
C SER A 63 8.86 1.12 -7.06
N THR A 64 9.45 0.96 -8.25
CA THR A 64 10.87 0.59 -8.41
C THR A 64 11.80 1.81 -8.37
N LYS A 65 11.23 2.99 -8.21
CA LYS A 65 11.99 4.26 -8.20
C LYS A 65 12.60 4.60 -6.83
N PHE A 66 12.31 3.80 -5.80
CA PHE A 66 12.82 4.03 -4.45
C PHE A 66 13.78 2.94 -4.06
N ASP A 67 14.98 3.33 -3.61
CA ASP A 67 15.93 2.44 -2.96
C ASP A 67 15.81 2.65 -1.45
N LEU A 68 15.26 1.65 -0.76
CA LEU A 68 14.95 1.73 0.66
C LEU A 68 15.82 0.76 1.46
N PRO A 69 16.15 1.06 2.73
CA PRO A 69 16.57 0.04 3.66
C PRO A 69 15.53 -1.09 3.72
N GLU A 70 15.98 -2.32 3.86
CA GLU A 70 15.10 -3.49 3.82
C GLU A 70 13.95 -3.41 4.84
N ASN A 71 14.25 -3.00 6.06
CA ASN A 71 13.24 -2.82 7.11
C ASN A 71 12.19 -1.75 6.74
N GLU A 72 12.59 -0.68 6.08
CA GLU A 72 11.64 0.34 5.62
C GLU A 72 10.76 -0.17 4.48
N LEU A 73 11.30 -0.93 3.55
CA LEU A 73 10.50 -1.58 2.49
C LEU A 73 9.49 -2.56 3.11
N GLN A 74 9.90 -3.33 4.11
CA GLN A 74 8.99 -4.19 4.85
C GLN A 74 7.86 -3.41 5.54
N ASP A 75 8.18 -2.28 6.16
CA ASP A 75 7.17 -1.43 6.79
C ASP A 75 6.19 -0.84 5.76
N VAL A 76 6.65 -0.52 4.55
CA VAL A 76 5.78 -0.12 3.43
C VAL A 76 4.85 -1.28 3.04
N ILE A 77 5.37 -2.49 2.93
CA ILE A 77 4.56 -3.67 2.58
C ILE A 77 3.46 -3.87 3.62
N ILE A 78 3.80 -3.82 4.91
CA ILE A 78 2.81 -3.97 5.99
C ILE A 78 1.79 -2.82 5.96
N HIS A 79 2.22 -1.60 5.68
CA HIS A 79 1.32 -0.45 5.54
C HIS A 79 0.23 -0.72 4.49
N GLU A 80 0.61 -1.20 3.32
CA GLU A 80 -0.34 -1.54 2.26
C GLU A 80 -1.19 -2.76 2.61
N MET A 81 -0.64 -3.71 3.35
CA MET A 81 -1.40 -4.85 3.86
C MET A 81 -2.45 -4.43 4.89
N ILE A 82 -2.22 -3.39 5.69
CA ILE A 82 -3.23 -2.83 6.59
C ILE A 82 -4.41 -2.28 5.78
N HIS A 83 -4.17 -1.55 4.71
CA HIS A 83 -5.24 -1.09 3.82
C HIS A 83 -6.03 -2.25 3.24
N TYR A 84 -5.34 -3.28 2.78
CA TYR A 84 -5.98 -4.49 2.27
C TYR A 84 -6.79 -5.20 3.36
N TYR A 85 -6.25 -5.34 4.57
CA TYR A 85 -6.94 -5.97 5.70
C TYR A 85 -8.24 -5.24 6.05
N ILE A 86 -8.20 -3.92 6.15
CA ILE A 86 -9.40 -3.09 6.43
C ILE A 86 -10.45 -3.31 5.34
N HIS A 87 -10.04 -3.33 4.08
CA HIS A 87 -10.92 -3.60 2.95
C HIS A 87 -11.50 -5.03 3.00
N PHE A 88 -10.64 -6.02 3.19
CA PHE A 88 -11.01 -7.44 3.23
C PHE A 88 -12.01 -7.75 4.37
N LYS A 89 -11.80 -7.18 5.53
CA LYS A 89 -12.69 -7.32 6.68
C LYS A 89 -13.94 -6.43 6.57
N ASN A 90 -14.08 -5.67 5.52
CA ASN A 90 -15.18 -4.72 5.32
C ASN A 90 -15.33 -3.74 6.49
N LEU A 91 -14.21 -3.33 7.07
CA LEU A 91 -14.17 -2.35 8.14
C LEU A 91 -14.29 -0.94 7.57
N LYS A 92 -14.83 -0.03 8.36
CA LYS A 92 -15.01 1.36 7.96
C LYS A 92 -14.10 2.27 8.78
N ASP A 93 -13.43 3.16 8.11
CA ASP A 93 -12.65 4.21 8.73
C ASP A 93 -13.12 5.58 8.22
N ARG A 94 -12.79 6.64 8.92
CA ARG A 94 -13.16 8.02 8.55
C ARG A 94 -12.38 8.52 7.33
N SER A 95 -11.21 8.00 7.10
CA SER A 95 -10.35 8.32 5.96
C SER A 95 -9.39 7.16 5.68
N ALA A 96 -8.60 7.27 4.62
CA ALA A 96 -7.61 6.23 4.27
C ALA A 96 -6.62 5.95 5.40
N HIS A 97 -6.22 6.96 6.16
CA HIS A 97 -5.38 6.85 7.35
C HIS A 97 -6.09 7.42 8.58
N GLY A 98 -7.32 6.99 8.78
CA GLY A 98 -8.15 7.42 9.90
C GLY A 98 -7.80 6.73 11.22
N PRO A 99 -8.64 6.92 12.25
CA PRO A 99 -8.40 6.34 13.57
C PRO A 99 -8.21 4.82 13.56
N LEU A 100 -8.97 4.10 12.75
CA LEU A 100 -8.86 2.64 12.64
C LEU A 100 -7.50 2.21 12.08
N PHE A 101 -7.08 2.82 10.96
CA PHE A 101 -5.77 2.54 10.37
C PHE A 101 -4.65 2.80 11.37
N LYS A 102 -4.69 3.96 12.04
CA LYS A 102 -3.69 4.35 13.04
C LYS A 102 -3.65 3.39 14.22
N ASP A 103 -4.80 2.92 14.68
CA ASP A 103 -4.89 1.97 15.78
C ASP A 103 -4.23 0.63 15.40
N ILE A 104 -4.57 0.08 14.26
CA ILE A 104 -3.96 -1.16 13.76
C ILE A 104 -2.46 -0.98 13.58
N MET A 105 -2.03 0.11 12.95
CA MET A 105 -0.63 0.44 12.74
C MET A 105 0.14 0.50 14.08
N ASN A 106 -0.40 1.18 15.07
CA ASN A 106 0.23 1.33 16.38
C ASN A 106 0.31 -0.01 17.12
N GLN A 107 -0.72 -0.85 17.03
CA GLN A 107 -0.70 -2.19 17.61
C GLN A 107 0.37 -3.07 16.96
N ILE A 108 0.51 -3.03 15.65
CA ILE A 108 1.56 -3.77 14.93
C ILE A 108 2.94 -3.25 15.33
N ASN A 109 3.13 -1.95 15.37
CA ASN A 109 4.40 -1.35 15.79
C ASN A 109 4.79 -1.80 17.20
N LYS A 110 3.84 -1.80 18.12
CA LYS A 110 4.09 -2.21 19.51
C LYS A 110 4.38 -3.71 19.63
N ASN A 111 3.58 -4.55 18.98
CA ASN A 111 3.62 -6.00 19.18
C ASN A 111 4.73 -6.68 18.38
N PHE A 112 5.14 -6.10 17.26
CA PHE A 112 6.12 -6.70 16.34
C PHE A 112 7.41 -5.87 16.19
N GLY A 113 7.56 -4.82 16.99
CA GLY A 113 8.78 -3.98 16.95
C GLY A 113 8.98 -3.27 15.62
N ARG A 114 7.89 -2.90 14.94
CA ARG A 114 7.94 -2.24 13.63
C ARG A 114 7.90 -0.72 13.78
N ASN A 115 8.21 -0.03 12.71
CA ASN A 115 8.19 1.44 12.65
C ASN A 115 7.36 1.92 11.45
N ILE A 116 6.18 1.35 11.29
CA ILE A 116 5.25 1.71 10.22
C ILE A 116 4.76 3.12 10.45
N SER A 117 4.74 3.94 9.42
CA SER A 117 4.28 5.31 9.46
C SER A 117 3.32 5.61 8.31
N ILE A 118 2.55 6.69 8.47
CA ILE A 118 1.66 7.18 7.41
C ILE A 118 2.46 7.79 6.26
N ARG A 119 3.60 8.41 6.56
CA ARG A 119 4.48 9.03 5.58
C ARG A 119 5.88 8.46 5.70
N HIS A 120 6.42 8.00 4.60
CA HIS A 120 7.82 7.58 4.54
C HIS A 120 8.72 8.80 4.36
N LYS A 121 9.40 9.18 5.44
CA LYS A 121 10.40 10.24 5.40
C LYS A 121 11.77 9.64 5.06
N GLY A 122 12.49 10.28 4.17
CA GLY A 122 13.91 9.96 3.92
C GLY A 122 14.19 8.84 2.92
N ALA A 123 13.21 8.42 2.15
CA ALA A 123 13.46 7.48 1.06
C ALA A 123 14.48 8.07 0.07
N VAL A 124 15.61 7.40 -0.08
CA VAL A 124 16.59 7.75 -1.10
C VAL A 124 16.07 7.31 -2.45
N LYS A 125 15.91 8.24 -3.36
CA LYS A 125 15.51 7.96 -4.72
C LYS A 125 16.63 7.21 -5.44
N SER A 126 16.27 6.23 -6.25
CA SER A 126 17.25 5.60 -7.16
C SER A 126 17.80 6.63 -8.15
N ASN A 127 18.98 6.36 -8.71
CA ASN A 127 19.60 7.26 -9.70
C ASN A 127 18.67 7.54 -10.90
N GLU A 128 17.84 6.59 -11.28
CA GLU A 128 16.84 6.77 -12.34
C GLU A 128 15.77 7.82 -11.98
N GLN A 129 15.44 7.97 -10.71
CA GLN A 129 14.47 8.98 -10.28
C GLN A 129 15.01 10.40 -10.38
N ILE A 130 16.32 10.55 -10.16
CA ILE A 130 16.95 11.87 -10.22
C ILE A 130 16.88 12.41 -11.65
N THR A 131 17.03 11.54 -12.65
CA THR A 131 16.95 11.91 -14.07
C THR A 131 15.52 12.16 -14.56
N ASP A 132 14.53 11.44 -13.97
CA ASP A 132 13.13 11.55 -14.36
C ASP A 132 12.37 12.65 -13.62
N ALA A 133 12.99 13.27 -12.63
CA ALA A 133 12.37 14.34 -11.84
C ALA A 133 12.23 15.62 -12.66
N LYS A 134 11.13 15.76 -13.38
CA LYS A 134 10.79 16.99 -14.08
C LYS A 134 10.30 18.05 -13.09
N PRO A 135 10.74 19.31 -13.22
CA PRO A 135 10.39 20.38 -12.26
C PRO A 135 8.91 20.81 -12.27
N ARG A 136 8.06 20.20 -13.08
CA ARG A 136 6.64 20.49 -13.20
C ARG A 136 5.75 19.33 -12.77
N CYS A 137 6.07 18.67 -11.70
CA CYS A 137 5.26 17.56 -11.25
C CYS A 137 4.06 18.03 -10.45
N ARG A 138 2.86 17.80 -10.97
CA ARG A 138 1.68 17.71 -10.12
C ARG A 138 1.80 16.42 -9.32
N VAL A 139 1.68 16.54 -8.02
CA VAL A 139 1.69 15.37 -7.14
C VAL A 139 0.37 14.64 -7.30
N VAL A 140 0.45 13.41 -7.77
CA VAL A 140 -0.70 12.52 -7.82
C VAL A 140 -0.51 11.45 -6.74
N ALA A 141 -1.31 11.53 -5.69
CA ALA A 141 -1.39 10.47 -4.71
C ALA A 141 -2.57 9.56 -5.07
N VAL A 142 -2.30 8.26 -5.17
CA VAL A 142 -3.38 7.27 -5.29
C VAL A 142 -3.91 6.99 -3.89
N VAL A 143 -5.15 7.38 -3.64
CA VAL A 143 -5.82 7.18 -2.37
C VAL A 143 -6.88 6.10 -2.53
N THR A 144 -6.83 5.10 -1.65
CA THR A 144 -7.89 4.09 -1.55
C THR A 144 -9.07 4.70 -0.81
N MET A 145 -10.17 4.91 -1.48
CA MET A 145 -11.36 5.52 -0.92
C MET A 145 -12.23 4.52 -0.16
N LYS A 146 -12.97 4.99 0.85
CA LYS A 146 -13.87 4.14 1.65
C LYS A 146 -14.98 3.47 0.84
N ASP A 147 -15.40 4.09 -0.26
CA ASP A 147 -16.46 3.60 -1.13
C ASP A 147 -15.97 2.59 -2.17
N GLY A 148 -14.73 2.17 -2.08
CA GLY A 148 -14.13 1.22 -3.00
C GLY A 148 -13.59 1.82 -4.29
N LYS A 149 -13.59 3.12 -4.43
CA LYS A 149 -12.99 3.81 -5.58
C LYS A 149 -11.51 4.10 -5.32
N ILE A 150 -10.72 3.95 -6.37
CA ILE A 150 -9.36 4.47 -6.37
C ILE A 150 -9.46 5.95 -6.68
N GLY A 151 -9.17 6.78 -5.68
CA GLY A 151 -9.07 8.22 -5.88
C GLY A 151 -7.64 8.60 -6.28
N ILE A 152 -7.51 9.43 -7.30
CA ILE A 152 -6.26 10.11 -7.62
C ILE A 152 -6.40 11.53 -7.09
N LYS A 153 -5.63 11.86 -6.05
CA LYS A 153 -5.61 13.20 -5.50
C LYS A 153 -4.41 13.94 -6.07
N ILE A 154 -4.69 15.04 -6.76
CA ILE A 154 -3.65 15.97 -7.20
C ILE A 154 -3.35 16.89 -6.04
N LEU A 155 -2.13 16.88 -5.58
CA LEU A 155 -1.64 17.74 -4.50
C LEU A 155 -0.96 18.97 -5.06
#